data_7f29ec4aae3e5b8d702aeb2801ac6c4b
#
_entry.id   7f29ec4aae3e5b8d702aeb2801ac6c4b
#
_cell.length_a   1.000
_cell.length_b   1.000
_cell.length_c   1.000
_cell.angle_alpha   90.00
_cell.angle_beta   90.00
_cell.angle_gamma   90.00
#
_symmetry.space_group_name_H-M   'P 1'
#
loop_
_entity.id
_entity.type
_entity.pdbx_description
1 polymer ?
#
loop_
_entity_poly.entity_id
_entity_poly.type
_entity_poly.pdbx_seq_one_letter_code
_entity_poly.pdbx_strand_id
1 'polypeptide(L)'
;MSKKLLLAMLTAAAVAMAAPTMASATDVPDLPSGVDQAYLADGNGDPQNGTLDLTGQLVLSGALTVTCDYDVSIDYFDDGTTAVTQFDASNCVASLPTCAVSVSATDLDWGDRFGFNTDTDEYEDHINVAFNVTLSGGSCPVSGTFTHHGRWWPKIRITGLLIELVWTFGSSGSVTSAFGTATTSGTLTGAIPSGYQLIR
;
A
#
# COMPACT_ATOMS: atom_id res chain seq x y z
N MET A 1 58.55 -15.70 30.70
CA MET A 1 57.69 -15.99 29.50
C MET A 1 56.53 -15.02 29.49
N SER A 2 56.62 -13.98 28.69
CA SER A 2 55.65 -12.87 28.65
C SER A 2 54.62 -13.13 27.55
N LYS A 3 53.35 -13.29 27.93
CA LYS A 3 52.25 -13.41 26.98
C LYS A 3 51.81 -11.98 26.62
N LYS A 4 52.17 -11.53 25.45
CA LYS A 4 51.64 -10.29 24.86
C LYS A 4 50.21 -10.52 24.42
N LEU A 5 49.28 -9.88 25.12
CA LEU A 5 47.88 -9.82 24.77
C LEU A 5 47.73 -8.82 23.61
N LEU A 6 47.40 -9.29 22.41
CA LEU A 6 47.08 -8.43 21.28
C LEU A 6 45.61 -8.03 21.42
N LEU A 7 45.38 -6.79 21.82
CA LEU A 7 44.05 -6.20 21.87
C LEU A 7 43.72 -5.67 20.45
N ALA A 8 42.97 -6.42 19.69
CA ALA A 8 42.45 -5.98 18.41
C ALA A 8 41.28 -5.00 18.66
N MET A 9 41.55 -3.72 18.48
CA MET A 9 40.49 -2.70 18.44
C MET A 9 39.68 -2.88 17.14
N LEU A 10 38.47 -3.41 17.29
CA LEU A 10 37.47 -3.42 16.23
C LEU A 10 36.87 -2.01 16.19
N THR A 11 37.35 -1.16 15.30
CA THR A 11 36.67 0.09 14.96
C THR A 11 35.44 -0.23 14.13
N ALA A 12 34.29 -0.25 14.77
CA ALA A 12 33.01 -0.26 14.09
C ALA A 12 32.83 1.09 13.38
N ALA A 13 33.09 1.12 12.09
CA ALA A 13 32.71 2.23 11.25
C ALA A 13 31.17 2.19 11.15
N ALA A 14 30.51 3.07 11.91
CA ALA A 14 29.09 3.36 11.70
C ALA A 14 28.95 4.02 10.33
N VAL A 15 28.63 3.23 9.32
CA VAL A 15 28.13 3.76 8.05
C VAL A 15 26.74 4.30 8.36
N ALA A 16 26.64 5.60 8.55
CA ALA A 16 25.36 6.28 8.52
C ALA A 16 24.81 6.14 7.10
N MET A 17 24.06 5.08 6.85
CA MET A 17 23.20 5.02 5.66
C MET A 17 22.18 6.13 5.86
N ALA A 18 22.32 7.19 5.06
CA ALA A 18 21.25 8.16 4.90
C ALA A 18 20.03 7.34 4.42
N ALA A 19 19.08 7.11 5.33
CA ALA A 19 17.80 6.56 4.92
C ALA A 19 17.26 7.50 3.85
N PRO A 20 16.81 7.00 2.68
CA PRO A 20 16.12 7.84 1.74
C PRO A 20 14.99 8.52 2.51
N THR A 21 14.88 9.84 2.37
CA THR A 21 13.72 10.58 2.90
C THR A 21 12.52 10.01 2.18
N MET A 22 11.80 9.12 2.84
CA MET A 22 10.53 8.63 2.31
C MET A 22 9.57 9.81 2.32
N ALA A 23 8.88 10.03 1.19
CA ALA A 23 7.74 10.94 1.17
C ALA A 23 6.77 10.54 2.29
N SER A 24 6.14 11.52 2.92
CA SER A 24 5.07 11.25 3.88
C SER A 24 3.98 10.45 3.17
N ALA A 25 3.33 9.53 3.86
CA ALA A 25 2.19 8.82 3.28
C ALA A 25 1.03 9.76 2.94
N THR A 26 0.97 10.93 3.58
CA THR A 26 -0.04 11.97 3.31
C THR A 26 0.28 12.86 2.09
N ASP A 27 1.48 12.77 1.52
CA ASP A 27 1.81 13.51 0.32
C ASP A 27 1.18 12.83 -0.91
N VAL A 28 0.49 13.62 -1.75
CA VAL A 28 -0.03 13.11 -3.03
C VAL A 28 1.15 12.74 -3.93
N PRO A 29 1.24 11.52 -4.43
CA PRO A 29 2.37 11.08 -5.23
C PRO A 29 2.41 11.77 -6.60
N ASP A 30 3.62 12.07 -7.08
CA ASP A 30 3.80 12.41 -8.48
C ASP A 30 3.60 11.17 -9.35
N LEU A 31 2.93 11.35 -10.48
CA LEU A 31 2.78 10.29 -11.48
C LEU A 31 4.10 10.05 -12.20
N PRO A 32 4.47 8.79 -12.48
CA PRO A 32 5.65 8.46 -13.24
C PRO A 32 5.58 8.99 -14.69
N SER A 33 6.72 9.05 -15.36
CA SER A 33 6.75 9.33 -16.80
C SER A 33 5.97 8.25 -17.57
N GLY A 34 5.10 8.67 -18.48
CA GLY A 34 4.23 7.77 -19.24
C GLY A 34 2.90 7.45 -18.55
N VAL A 35 2.63 8.08 -17.42
CA VAL A 35 1.34 7.99 -16.74
C VAL A 35 0.69 9.38 -16.73
N ASP A 36 -0.44 9.49 -17.40
CA ASP A 36 -1.26 10.70 -17.43
C ASP A 36 -2.21 10.75 -16.24
N GLN A 37 -2.60 11.94 -15.81
CA GLN A 37 -3.63 12.12 -14.79
C GLN A 37 -4.95 11.51 -15.26
N ALA A 38 -5.61 10.74 -14.40
CA ALA A 38 -6.95 10.21 -14.64
C ALA A 38 -7.94 10.71 -13.59
N TYR A 39 -9.23 10.61 -13.91
CA TYR A 39 -10.33 11.11 -13.11
C TYR A 39 -11.46 10.09 -13.06
N LEU A 40 -12.20 10.07 -11.95
CA LEU A 40 -13.50 9.44 -11.90
C LEU A 40 -14.54 10.50 -12.32
N ALA A 41 -15.25 10.25 -13.41
CA ALA A 41 -16.19 11.20 -14.02
C ALA A 41 -17.59 10.60 -14.12
N ASP A 42 -18.60 11.46 -14.20
CA ASP A 42 -19.98 11.06 -14.45
C ASP A 42 -20.20 10.66 -15.92
N GLY A 43 -21.42 10.29 -16.26
CA GLY A 43 -21.81 9.89 -17.64
C GLY A 43 -21.68 10.99 -18.70
N ASN A 44 -21.47 12.24 -18.33
CA ASN A 44 -21.20 13.36 -19.23
C ASN A 44 -19.68 13.57 -19.43
N GLY A 45 -18.85 12.92 -18.64
CA GLY A 45 -17.41 13.09 -18.64
C GLY A 45 -16.93 14.22 -17.73
N ASP A 46 -17.78 14.70 -16.82
CA ASP A 46 -17.41 15.73 -15.85
C ASP A 46 -16.76 15.07 -14.63
N PRO A 47 -15.51 15.44 -14.24
CA PRO A 47 -14.85 14.93 -13.04
C PRO A 47 -15.68 15.18 -11.79
N GLN A 48 -15.67 14.21 -10.88
CA GLN A 48 -16.54 14.23 -9.71
C GLN A 48 -15.73 14.16 -8.40
N ASN A 49 -16.37 14.59 -7.31
CA ASN A 49 -15.88 14.41 -5.95
C ASN A 49 -16.78 13.40 -5.22
N GLY A 50 -16.20 12.61 -4.32
CA GLY A 50 -16.97 11.67 -3.50
C GLY A 50 -16.09 10.72 -2.72
N THR A 51 -16.71 9.68 -2.20
CA THR A 51 -16.04 8.61 -1.44
C THR A 51 -16.34 7.26 -2.07
N LEU A 52 -15.36 6.41 -2.13
CA LEU A 52 -15.45 5.00 -2.54
C LEU A 52 -15.15 4.12 -1.33
N ASP A 53 -16.02 3.17 -1.06
CA ASP A 53 -15.78 2.13 -0.08
C ASP A 53 -15.44 0.83 -0.80
N LEU A 54 -14.25 0.30 -0.54
CA LEU A 54 -13.71 -0.90 -1.14
C LEU A 54 -13.52 -1.99 -0.09
N THR A 55 -13.89 -3.20 -0.44
CA THR A 55 -13.67 -4.38 0.41
C THR A 55 -12.97 -5.48 -0.34
N GLY A 56 -12.23 -6.33 0.36
CA GLY A 56 -11.61 -7.50 -0.24
C GLY A 56 -10.45 -8.05 0.56
N GLN A 57 -9.67 -8.90 -0.08
CA GLN A 57 -8.54 -9.56 0.58
C GLN A 57 -7.22 -9.19 -0.08
N LEU A 58 -6.24 -8.82 0.74
CA LEU A 58 -4.88 -8.58 0.29
C LEU A 58 -3.90 -9.51 1.01
N VAL A 59 -2.85 -9.86 0.29
CA VAL A 59 -1.74 -10.68 0.77
C VAL A 59 -0.46 -9.86 0.68
N LEU A 60 0.17 -9.65 1.82
CA LEU A 60 1.52 -9.10 1.94
C LEU A 60 2.51 -10.26 1.92
N SER A 61 3.37 -10.29 0.92
CA SER A 61 4.37 -11.36 0.73
C SER A 61 5.78 -10.80 0.83
N GLY A 62 6.54 -11.29 1.81
CA GLY A 62 7.93 -10.92 2.07
C GLY A 62 8.61 -12.03 2.86
N ALA A 63 9.42 -11.66 3.85
CA ALA A 63 10.00 -12.61 4.80
C ALA A 63 8.91 -13.38 5.58
N LEU A 64 7.74 -12.77 5.72
CA LEU A 64 6.52 -13.34 6.28
C LEU A 64 5.38 -13.05 5.30
N THR A 65 4.47 -14.02 5.11
CA THR A 65 3.23 -13.78 4.38
C THR A 65 2.11 -13.49 5.38
N VAL A 66 1.39 -12.41 5.16
CA VAL A 66 0.22 -11.98 5.94
C VAL A 66 -0.95 -11.80 4.98
N THR A 67 -2.06 -12.45 5.30
CA THR A 67 -3.32 -12.33 4.54
C THR A 67 -4.37 -11.73 5.47
N CYS A 68 -5.04 -10.67 5.04
CA CYS A 68 -6.14 -10.04 5.79
C CYS A 68 -7.29 -9.71 4.84
N ASP A 69 -8.49 -9.62 5.40
CA ASP A 69 -9.62 -8.94 4.79
C ASP A 69 -9.51 -7.44 5.13
N TYR A 70 -9.85 -6.58 4.16
CA TYR A 70 -9.72 -5.13 4.29
C TYR A 70 -11.02 -4.43 3.93
N ASP A 71 -11.29 -3.36 4.71
CA ASP A 71 -12.28 -2.33 4.43
C ASP A 71 -11.52 -1.00 4.26
N VAL A 72 -11.64 -0.39 3.08
CA VAL A 72 -10.87 0.80 2.68
C VAL A 72 -11.81 1.86 2.17
N SER A 73 -11.74 3.09 2.69
CA SER A 73 -12.44 4.25 2.15
C SER A 73 -11.47 5.21 1.50
N ILE A 74 -11.86 5.70 0.33
CA ILE A 74 -11.05 6.60 -0.49
C ILE A 74 -11.90 7.79 -0.88
N ASP A 75 -11.47 8.98 -0.51
CA ASP A 75 -12.02 10.21 -1.05
C ASP A 75 -11.35 10.51 -2.39
N TYR A 76 -12.15 10.83 -3.40
CA TYR A 76 -11.67 11.24 -4.73
C TYR A 76 -12.17 12.63 -5.05
N PHE A 77 -11.36 13.39 -5.80
CA PHE A 77 -11.57 14.79 -6.10
C PHE A 77 -11.59 15.05 -7.61
N ASP A 78 -12.23 16.14 -8.01
CA ASP A 78 -12.39 16.55 -9.40
C ASP A 78 -11.08 16.97 -10.07
N ASP A 79 -10.03 17.19 -9.30
CA ASP A 79 -8.66 17.42 -9.81
C ASP A 79 -7.89 16.11 -10.04
N GLY A 80 -8.52 14.94 -9.80
CA GLY A 80 -7.94 13.60 -9.96
C GLY A 80 -7.02 13.18 -8.83
N THR A 81 -6.89 13.99 -7.78
CA THR A 81 -6.26 13.54 -6.53
C THR A 81 -7.23 12.68 -5.74
N THR A 82 -6.69 11.82 -4.91
CA THR A 82 -7.45 10.94 -4.03
C THR A 82 -6.76 10.85 -2.67
N ALA A 83 -7.47 10.36 -1.66
CA ALA A 83 -6.92 10.13 -0.35
C ALA A 83 -7.54 8.88 0.29
N VAL A 84 -6.71 7.96 0.78
CA VAL A 84 -7.19 6.83 1.59
C VAL A 84 -7.45 7.32 3.00
N THR A 85 -8.71 7.45 3.36
CA THR A 85 -9.16 8.02 4.64
C THR A 85 -9.49 6.96 5.70
N GLN A 86 -9.71 5.70 5.26
CA GLN A 86 -9.90 4.54 6.14
C GLN A 86 -9.17 3.34 5.58
N PHE A 87 -8.55 2.57 6.48
CA PHE A 87 -7.85 1.32 6.13
C PHE A 87 -7.93 0.38 7.33
N ASP A 88 -8.96 -0.45 7.37
CA ASP A 88 -9.21 -1.41 8.42
C ASP A 88 -8.92 -2.83 7.95
N ALA A 89 -8.12 -3.56 8.74
CA ALA A 89 -7.77 -4.94 8.47
C ALA A 89 -8.41 -5.87 9.51
N SER A 90 -8.98 -6.95 9.03
CA SER A 90 -9.61 -7.98 9.86
C SER A 90 -9.24 -9.39 9.40
N ASN A 91 -9.58 -10.40 10.18
CA ASN A 91 -9.36 -11.82 9.87
C ASN A 91 -7.91 -12.10 9.40
N CYS A 92 -6.94 -11.42 9.99
CA CYS A 92 -5.56 -11.54 9.59
C CYS A 92 -4.94 -12.88 9.99
N VAL A 93 -4.25 -13.52 9.05
CA VAL A 93 -3.49 -14.76 9.24
C VAL A 93 -2.06 -14.59 8.77
N ALA A 94 -1.11 -15.08 9.55
CA ALA A 94 0.30 -15.13 9.17
C ALA A 94 0.72 -16.53 8.73
N SER A 95 1.75 -16.64 7.88
CA SER A 95 2.36 -17.93 7.53
C SER A 95 3.04 -18.63 8.72
N LEU A 96 3.20 -17.94 9.85
CA LEU A 96 3.62 -18.48 11.12
C LEU A 96 2.38 -18.77 11.99
N PRO A 97 1.89 -20.02 12.07
CA PRO A 97 0.61 -20.32 12.69
C PRO A 97 0.57 -20.11 14.22
N THR A 98 1.72 -19.93 14.85
CA THR A 98 1.85 -19.65 16.29
C THR A 98 1.78 -18.15 16.62
N CYS A 99 1.74 -17.29 15.58
CA CYS A 99 1.65 -15.86 15.75
C CYS A 99 0.24 -15.35 15.46
N ALA A 100 -0.33 -14.61 16.39
CA ALA A 100 -1.44 -13.72 16.11
C ALA A 100 -0.89 -12.50 15.34
N VAL A 101 -1.64 -12.05 14.35
CA VAL A 101 -1.26 -10.91 13.53
C VAL A 101 -2.39 -9.89 13.49
N SER A 102 -2.02 -8.61 13.52
CA SER A 102 -2.91 -7.49 13.23
C SER A 102 -2.20 -6.49 12.32
N VAL A 103 -2.97 -5.82 11.49
CA VAL A 103 -2.51 -4.74 10.61
C VAL A 103 -3.29 -3.48 10.95
N SER A 104 -2.62 -2.35 11.03
CA SER A 104 -3.26 -1.06 11.27
C SER A 104 -2.56 0.04 10.48
N ALA A 105 -3.33 0.95 9.92
CA ALA A 105 -2.80 2.13 9.26
C ALA A 105 -2.01 3.01 10.24
N THR A 106 -1.03 3.72 9.71
CA THR A 106 -0.40 4.88 10.37
C THR A 106 -0.53 6.07 9.44
N ASP A 107 -0.69 7.27 10.03
CA ASP A 107 -0.73 8.53 9.28
C ASP A 107 -1.76 8.48 8.12
N LEU A 108 -3.02 8.11 8.42
CA LEU A 108 -4.12 8.12 7.44
C LEU A 108 -4.26 9.48 6.76
N ASP A 109 -5.12 9.55 5.76
CA ASP A 109 -5.17 10.47 4.65
C ASP A 109 -3.97 10.24 3.73
N TRP A 110 -3.71 8.93 3.43
CA TRP A 110 -2.64 8.58 2.50
C TRP A 110 -2.89 9.22 1.16
N GLY A 111 -1.94 10.03 0.73
CA GLY A 111 -1.98 10.70 -0.56
C GLY A 111 -1.99 9.68 -1.69
N ASP A 112 -2.86 9.92 -2.64
CA ASP A 112 -3.21 9.00 -3.70
C ASP A 112 -3.55 9.77 -4.97
N ARG A 113 -3.46 9.12 -6.14
CA ARG A 113 -3.76 9.74 -7.43
C ARG A 113 -4.09 8.71 -8.50
N PHE A 114 -5.21 8.90 -9.17
CA PHE A 114 -5.54 8.10 -10.36
C PHE A 114 -4.66 8.48 -11.54
N GLY A 115 -4.18 7.45 -12.25
CA GLY A 115 -3.36 7.58 -13.44
C GLY A 115 -3.84 6.69 -14.58
N PHE A 116 -3.48 7.09 -15.81
CA PHE A 116 -3.63 6.27 -16.99
C PHE A 116 -2.24 6.01 -17.58
N ASN A 117 -1.82 4.75 -17.53
CA ASN A 117 -0.53 4.33 -18.06
C ASN A 117 -0.61 4.19 -19.58
N THR A 118 0.06 5.07 -20.31
CA THR A 118 0.02 5.14 -21.78
C THR A 118 0.76 4.00 -22.46
N ASP A 119 1.68 3.35 -21.74
CA ASP A 119 2.46 2.22 -22.28
C ASP A 119 1.66 0.90 -22.23
N THR A 120 0.81 0.75 -21.22
CA THR A 120 0.01 -0.47 -21.02
C THR A 120 -1.45 -0.31 -21.40
N ASP A 121 -1.92 0.93 -21.66
CA ASP A 121 -3.32 1.28 -21.93
C ASP A 121 -4.26 0.87 -20.77
N GLU A 122 -3.80 1.08 -19.53
CA GLU A 122 -4.50 0.69 -18.31
C GLU A 122 -4.60 1.86 -17.33
N TYR A 123 -5.70 1.90 -16.58
CA TYR A 123 -5.81 2.78 -15.42
C TYR A 123 -5.14 2.13 -14.22
N GLU A 124 -4.47 2.93 -13.44
CA GLU A 124 -3.80 2.53 -12.21
C GLU A 124 -3.95 3.62 -11.15
N ASP A 125 -3.74 3.23 -9.91
CA ASP A 125 -3.82 4.12 -8.78
C ASP A 125 -2.47 4.17 -8.08
N HIS A 126 -1.99 5.35 -7.75
CA HIS A 126 -0.68 5.56 -7.13
C HIS A 126 -0.87 6.00 -5.68
N ILE A 127 -0.67 5.10 -4.75
CA ILE A 127 -0.96 5.29 -3.32
C ILE A 127 0.34 5.29 -2.53
N ASN A 128 0.61 6.33 -1.75
CA ASN A 128 1.60 6.27 -0.69
C ASN A 128 1.01 5.58 0.53
N VAL A 129 1.67 4.56 1.07
CA VAL A 129 1.13 3.76 2.17
C VAL A 129 2.05 3.74 3.37
N ALA A 130 1.45 3.77 4.56
CA ALA A 130 2.15 3.58 5.84
C ALA A 130 1.27 2.79 6.81
N PHE A 131 1.73 1.62 7.23
CA PHE A 131 0.98 0.77 8.15
C PHE A 131 1.90 -0.07 9.04
N ASN A 132 1.36 -0.51 10.15
CA ASN A 132 2.01 -1.42 11.08
C ASN A 132 1.48 -2.84 10.90
N VAL A 133 2.38 -3.81 10.89
CA VAL A 133 2.08 -5.23 11.08
C VAL A 133 2.56 -5.61 12.47
N THR A 134 1.66 -6.02 13.34
CA THR A 134 2.00 -6.46 14.70
C THR A 134 1.86 -7.97 14.80
N LEU A 135 2.93 -8.63 15.20
CA LEU A 135 2.96 -10.06 15.50
C LEU A 135 3.03 -10.27 16.99
N SER A 136 2.19 -11.16 17.53
CA SER A 136 2.13 -11.45 18.96
C SER A 136 1.83 -12.92 19.23
N GLY A 137 1.96 -13.33 20.49
CA GLY A 137 1.69 -14.69 20.96
C GLY A 137 2.89 -15.29 21.69
N GLY A 138 2.63 -16.07 22.74
CA GLY A 138 3.68 -16.62 23.60
C GLY A 138 4.62 -17.63 22.92
N SER A 139 4.21 -18.17 21.77
CA SER A 139 5.01 -19.10 20.96
C SER A 139 5.41 -18.50 19.60
N CYS A 140 5.17 -17.19 19.39
CA CYS A 140 5.58 -16.50 18.19
C CYS A 140 7.09 -16.24 18.22
N PRO A 141 7.87 -16.79 17.27
CA PRO A 141 9.33 -16.65 17.29
C PRO A 141 9.78 -15.22 16.96
N VAL A 142 8.90 -14.43 16.36
CA VAL A 142 9.16 -13.04 15.96
C VAL A 142 7.99 -12.19 16.42
N SER A 143 8.04 -11.66 17.64
CA SER A 143 7.00 -10.78 18.17
C SER A 143 7.44 -9.32 18.09
N GLY A 144 6.50 -8.41 17.80
CA GLY A 144 6.74 -6.98 17.73
C GLY A 144 5.85 -6.28 16.71
N THR A 145 5.99 -4.96 16.64
CA THR A 145 5.32 -4.12 15.65
C THR A 145 6.34 -3.66 14.61
N PHE A 146 5.99 -3.82 13.34
CA PHE A 146 6.85 -3.56 12.19
C PHE A 146 6.15 -2.55 11.29
N THR A 147 6.69 -1.35 11.24
CA THR A 147 6.17 -0.28 10.39
C THR A 147 6.63 -0.50 8.95
N HIS A 148 5.69 -0.45 8.04
CA HIS A 148 5.87 -0.58 6.61
C HIS A 148 5.55 0.76 5.94
N HIS A 149 6.42 1.18 5.05
CA HIS A 149 6.24 2.36 4.20
C HIS A 149 6.52 1.98 2.77
N GLY A 150 5.79 2.57 1.85
CA GLY A 150 6.02 2.30 0.45
C GLY A 150 5.00 2.95 -0.46
N ARG A 151 4.94 2.43 -1.65
CA ARG A 151 3.99 2.87 -2.67
C ARG A 151 3.31 1.66 -3.28
N TRP A 152 2.00 1.75 -3.43
CA TRP A 152 1.19 0.80 -4.19
C TRP A 152 0.74 1.46 -5.49
N TRP A 153 0.60 0.66 -6.54
CA TRP A 153 -0.01 1.06 -7.82
C TRP A 153 -0.87 -0.08 -8.38
N PRO A 154 -2.01 -0.37 -7.74
CA PRO A 154 -2.96 -1.35 -8.25
C PRO A 154 -3.52 -0.90 -9.58
N LYS A 155 -3.80 -1.86 -10.46
CA LYS A 155 -4.58 -1.61 -11.65
C LYS A 155 -6.04 -1.44 -11.27
N ILE A 156 -6.69 -0.42 -11.84
CA ILE A 156 -8.10 -0.15 -11.60
C ILE A 156 -8.90 -0.33 -12.89
N ARG A 157 -10.07 -0.85 -12.75
CA ARG A 157 -11.03 -0.96 -13.86
C ARG A 157 -12.45 -0.94 -13.33
N ILE A 158 -13.35 -0.37 -14.12
CA ILE A 158 -14.79 -0.45 -13.88
C ILE A 158 -15.28 -1.70 -14.62
N THR A 159 -15.89 -2.63 -13.91
CA THR A 159 -16.35 -3.89 -14.47
C THR A 159 -17.87 -3.94 -14.57
N GLY A 160 -18.36 -4.38 -15.74
CA GLY A 160 -19.66 -5.02 -16.00
C GLY A 160 -20.92 -4.22 -15.72
N LEU A 161 -22.03 -4.98 -15.70
CA LEU A 161 -23.38 -4.53 -15.43
C LEU A 161 -23.64 -4.06 -13.99
N LEU A 162 -22.71 -4.36 -13.06
CA LEU A 162 -22.87 -4.07 -11.64
C LEU A 162 -22.14 -2.80 -11.19
N ILE A 163 -21.46 -2.10 -12.11
CA ILE A 163 -20.79 -0.83 -11.82
C ILE A 163 -19.90 -0.96 -10.57
N GLU A 164 -18.94 -1.86 -10.65
CA GLU A 164 -17.93 -2.08 -9.64
C GLU A 164 -16.60 -1.48 -10.08
N LEU A 165 -15.99 -0.72 -9.20
CA LEU A 165 -14.57 -0.39 -9.28
C LEU A 165 -13.77 -1.55 -8.69
N VAL A 166 -12.83 -2.08 -9.46
CA VAL A 166 -11.99 -3.20 -9.06
C VAL A 166 -10.54 -2.76 -9.05
N TRP A 167 -9.91 -2.85 -7.88
CA TRP A 167 -8.49 -2.67 -7.70
C TRP A 167 -7.79 -4.02 -7.66
N THR A 168 -6.88 -4.25 -8.58
CA THR A 168 -6.13 -5.49 -8.65
C THR A 168 -4.66 -5.24 -8.31
N PHE A 169 -4.22 -5.80 -7.21
CA PHE A 169 -2.83 -5.81 -6.77
C PHE A 169 -2.14 -7.05 -7.31
N GLY A 170 -1.34 -6.90 -8.35
CA GLY A 170 -0.61 -7.99 -8.99
C GLY A 170 0.90 -7.86 -8.79
N SER A 171 1.39 -7.84 -7.56
CA SER A 171 2.78 -7.53 -7.23
C SER A 171 3.18 -6.09 -7.59
N SER A 172 2.20 -5.25 -7.87
CA SER A 172 2.40 -3.84 -8.19
C SER A 172 2.59 -3.05 -6.90
N GLY A 173 3.80 -2.57 -6.71
CA GLY A 173 4.19 -1.84 -5.52
C GLY A 173 4.91 -2.69 -4.48
N SER A 174 5.71 -2.02 -3.72
CA SER A 174 6.47 -2.62 -2.63
C SER A 174 6.41 -1.76 -1.39
N VAL A 175 6.37 -2.40 -0.25
CA VAL A 175 6.51 -1.77 1.05
C VAL A 175 7.78 -2.27 1.72
N THR A 176 8.48 -1.39 2.40
CA THR A 176 9.74 -1.71 3.08
C THR A 176 9.58 -1.54 4.57
N SER A 177 10.15 -2.45 5.32
CA SER A 177 10.24 -2.42 6.79
C SER A 177 11.62 -2.88 7.25
N ALA A 178 11.83 -2.93 8.56
CA ALA A 178 13.05 -3.48 9.14
C ALA A 178 13.32 -4.95 8.77
N PHE A 179 12.31 -5.69 8.27
CA PHE A 179 12.43 -7.07 7.78
C PHE A 179 12.65 -7.19 6.27
N GLY A 180 12.86 -6.07 5.59
CA GLY A 180 13.05 -6.05 4.14
C GLY A 180 11.79 -5.60 3.40
N THR A 181 11.76 -5.92 2.11
CA THR A 181 10.70 -5.53 1.19
C THR A 181 9.63 -6.61 1.10
N ALA A 182 8.37 -6.21 1.13
CA ALA A 182 7.23 -7.06 0.85
C ALA A 182 6.45 -6.53 -0.37
N THR A 183 5.83 -7.43 -1.11
CA THR A 183 4.91 -7.12 -2.21
C THR A 183 3.48 -7.36 -1.79
N THR A 184 2.55 -6.65 -2.40
CA THR A 184 1.11 -6.79 -2.14
C THR A 184 0.43 -7.42 -3.34
N SER A 185 -0.46 -8.38 -3.09
CA SER A 185 -1.31 -8.99 -4.11
C SER A 185 -2.73 -9.17 -3.58
N GLY A 186 -3.72 -9.27 -4.46
CA GLY A 186 -5.13 -9.43 -4.12
C GLY A 186 -6.02 -8.47 -4.87
N THR A 187 -7.26 -8.36 -4.41
CA THR A 187 -8.28 -7.52 -5.07
C THR A 187 -9.16 -6.86 -4.03
N LEU A 188 -9.42 -5.57 -4.23
CA LEU A 188 -10.47 -4.82 -3.53
C LEU A 188 -11.55 -4.42 -4.54
N THR A 189 -12.80 -4.44 -4.12
CA THR A 189 -13.95 -4.07 -4.95
C THR A 189 -14.88 -3.13 -4.20
N GLY A 190 -15.49 -2.19 -4.93
CA GLY A 190 -16.48 -1.29 -4.38
C GLY A 190 -17.49 -0.83 -5.43
N ALA A 191 -18.66 -0.45 -4.99
CA ALA A 191 -19.70 0.08 -5.86
C ALA A 191 -19.41 1.55 -6.22
N ILE A 192 -19.67 1.92 -7.47
CA ILE A 192 -19.65 3.31 -7.91
C ILE A 192 -21.04 3.72 -8.44
N PRO A 193 -21.36 5.01 -8.45
CA PRO A 193 -22.61 5.47 -9.03
C PRO A 193 -22.78 5.05 -10.51
N SER A 194 -24.02 4.77 -10.89
CA SER A 194 -24.36 4.38 -12.27
C SER A 194 -23.96 5.47 -13.27
N GLY A 195 -23.29 5.07 -14.33
CA GLY A 195 -22.82 5.98 -15.38
C GLY A 195 -21.45 6.59 -15.14
N TYR A 196 -20.81 6.32 -14.00
CA TYR A 196 -19.44 6.77 -13.76
C TYR A 196 -18.45 6.00 -14.63
N GLN A 197 -17.37 6.67 -15.01
CA GLN A 197 -16.28 6.13 -15.83
C GLN A 197 -14.94 6.72 -15.44
N LEU A 198 -13.87 5.98 -15.71
CA LEU A 198 -12.51 6.51 -15.62
C LEU A 198 -12.21 7.23 -16.93
N ILE A 199 -11.73 8.47 -16.85
CA ILE A 199 -11.30 9.30 -17.99
C ILE A 199 -9.90 9.86 -17.76
N ARG A 200 -9.26 10.35 -18.84
CA ARG A 200 -7.96 11.03 -18.85
C ARG A 200 -8.06 12.37 -19.52
#